data_8b4d76ead137908f71c333d8f8100056
#
_entry.id   8b4d76ead137908f71c333d8f8100056
#
_cell.length_a   1.000
_cell.length_b   1.000
_cell.length_c   1.000
_cell.angle_alpha   90.00
_cell.angle_beta   90.00
_cell.angle_gamma   90.00
#
_symmetry.space_group_name_H-M   'P 1'
#
loop_
_entity.id
_entity.type
_entity.pdbx_description
1 polymer ?
#
loop_
_entity_poly.entity_id
_entity_poly.type
_entity_poly.pdbx_seq_one_letter_code
_entity_poly.pdbx_strand_id
1 'polypeptide(L)' 'MKEKIKLFDVVALIGDLPEYNLWHGQVGTVVEMLANGEAYEVEFSDREGRTYESLGLRPDQILVLHYEPIEANSKLA' A
#
# COMPACT_ATOMS: atom_id res chain seq x y z
N MET A 1 -4.86 1.60 -16.31
CA MET A 1 -5.58 2.51 -15.42
C MET A 1 -5.19 2.26 -13.98
N LYS A 2 -4.95 3.32 -13.25
CA LYS A 2 -4.54 3.18 -11.86
C LYS A 2 -5.71 2.81 -10.98
N GLU A 3 -5.45 1.91 -10.07
CA GLU A 3 -6.43 1.50 -9.09
C GLU A 3 -6.55 2.55 -8.00
N LYS A 4 -7.77 2.82 -7.55
CA LYS A 4 -7.98 3.76 -6.48
C LYS A 4 -7.60 3.13 -5.14
N ILE A 5 -6.79 3.86 -4.37
CA ILE A 5 -6.33 3.38 -3.07
C ILE A 5 -7.34 3.81 -2.02
N LYS A 6 -7.70 2.88 -1.13
CA LYS A 6 -8.69 3.13 -0.10
C LYS A 6 -8.12 2.84 1.28
N LEU A 7 -8.76 3.38 2.29
CA LEU A 7 -8.40 3.06 3.67
C LEU A 7 -8.44 1.56 3.89
N PHE A 8 -7.44 1.08 4.60
CA PHE A 8 -7.27 -0.32 4.99
C PHE A 8 -6.89 -1.24 3.83
N ASP A 9 -6.64 -0.67 2.65
CA ASP A 9 -6.04 -1.47 1.58
C ASP A 9 -4.67 -1.98 2.02
N VAL A 10 -4.39 -3.23 1.66
CA VAL A 10 -3.07 -3.81 1.85
C VAL A 10 -2.24 -3.47 0.61
N VAL A 11 -1.06 -2.96 0.83
CA VAL A 11 -0.21 -2.47 -0.27
C VAL A 11 1.20 -3.01 -0.11
N ALA A 12 1.95 -2.98 -1.21
CA ALA A 12 3.36 -3.30 -1.19
C ALA A 12 4.14 -2.13 -1.77
N LEU A 13 5.35 -1.92 -1.25
CA LEU A 13 6.24 -0.91 -1.79
C LEU A 13 6.70 -1.31 -3.19
N ILE A 14 6.63 -0.38 -4.13
CA ILE A 14 7.13 -0.61 -5.48
C ILE A 14 8.63 -0.42 -5.53
N GLY A 15 9.16 0.60 -4.86
CA GLY A 15 10.58 0.90 -4.88
C GLY A 15 11.19 0.88 -3.50
N ASP A 16 12.52 1.01 -3.46
CA ASP A 16 13.26 0.99 -2.21
C ASP A 16 13.25 2.36 -1.55
N LEU A 17 13.19 2.37 -0.22
CA LEU A 17 13.32 3.58 0.59
C LEU A 17 14.38 3.30 1.64
N PRO A 18 15.67 3.29 1.24
CA PRO A 18 16.73 2.88 2.17
C PRO A 18 16.84 3.77 3.39
N GLU A 19 16.50 5.05 3.28
CA GLU A 19 16.58 5.93 4.44
C GLU A 19 15.60 5.55 5.54
N TYR A 20 14.58 4.77 5.20
CA TYR A 20 13.62 4.28 6.19
C TYR A 20 13.80 2.78 6.45
N ASN A 21 14.83 2.19 5.85
CA ASN A 21 15.06 0.75 5.96
C ASN A 21 13.88 -0.04 5.45
N LEU A 22 13.30 0.43 4.34
CA LEU A 22 12.18 -0.24 3.67
C LEU A 22 12.58 -0.55 2.25
N TRP A 23 12.14 -1.70 1.77
CA TRP A 23 12.56 -2.20 0.47
C TRP A 23 11.34 -2.63 -0.34
N HIS A 24 11.50 -2.64 -1.66
CA HIS A 24 10.40 -3.02 -2.54
C HIS A 24 9.84 -4.37 -2.12
N GLY A 25 8.52 -4.49 -2.23
CA GLY A 25 7.84 -5.72 -1.87
C GLY A 25 7.41 -5.80 -0.42
N GLN A 26 7.88 -4.90 0.44
CA GLN A 26 7.41 -4.92 1.82
C GLN A 26 5.96 -4.47 1.89
N VAL A 27 5.20 -5.13 2.76
CA VAL A 27 3.75 -5.03 2.81
C VAL A 27 3.32 -4.15 3.97
N GLY A 28 2.38 -3.26 3.70
CA GLY A 28 1.81 -2.41 4.73
C GLY A 28 0.32 -2.24 4.52
N THR A 29 -0.29 -1.46 5.40
CA THR A 29 -1.73 -1.19 5.35
C THR A 29 -1.95 0.32 5.35
N VAL A 30 -2.84 0.77 4.49
CA VAL A 30 -3.20 2.19 4.42
C VAL A 30 -4.09 2.50 5.63
N VAL A 31 -3.62 3.42 6.47
CA VAL A 31 -4.36 3.74 7.70
C VAL A 31 -4.92 5.16 7.69
N GLU A 32 -4.48 5.99 6.76
CA GLU A 32 -5.00 7.35 6.69
C GLU A 32 -4.78 7.93 5.30
N MET A 33 -5.74 8.71 4.83
CA MET A 33 -5.59 9.45 3.58
C MET A 33 -5.08 10.85 3.91
N LEU A 34 -4.01 11.26 3.24
CA LEU A 34 -3.39 12.55 3.47
C LEU A 34 -3.52 13.41 2.21
N ALA A 35 -3.47 14.74 2.42
CA ALA A 35 -3.39 15.69 1.31
C ALA A 35 -4.45 15.42 0.24
N ASN A 36 -5.68 15.17 0.67
CA ASN A 36 -6.81 14.95 -0.24
C ASN A 36 -6.57 13.83 -1.23
N GLY A 37 -5.88 12.78 -0.79
CA GLY A 37 -5.66 11.62 -1.64
C GLY A 37 -4.38 11.68 -2.45
N GLU A 38 -3.53 12.67 -2.19
CA GLU A 38 -2.23 12.74 -2.86
C GLU A 38 -1.17 11.95 -2.13
N ALA A 39 -1.45 11.53 -0.90
CA ALA A 39 -0.55 10.70 -0.13
C ALA A 39 -1.36 9.87 0.84
N TYR A 40 -0.74 8.81 1.33
CA TYR A 40 -1.39 7.88 2.25
C TYR A 40 -0.42 7.50 3.34
N GLU A 41 -0.92 7.50 4.58
CA GLU A 41 -0.13 6.98 5.68
C GLU A 41 -0.21 5.47 5.63
N VAL A 42 0.95 4.81 5.57
CA VAL A 42 1.03 3.35 5.46
C VAL A 42 1.78 2.82 6.66
N GLU A 43 1.18 1.85 7.33
CA GLU A 43 1.78 1.16 8.47
C GLU A 43 2.35 -0.16 8.01
N PHE A 44 3.62 -0.38 8.31
CA PHE A 44 4.30 -1.64 7.99
C PHE A 44 4.43 -2.46 9.25
N SER A 45 3.89 -3.68 9.23
CA SER A 45 3.84 -4.54 10.39
C SER A 45 4.47 -5.88 10.08
N ASP A 46 5.01 -6.53 11.11
CA ASP A 46 5.56 -7.87 10.96
C ASP A 46 4.45 -8.91 11.09
N ARG A 47 4.85 -10.18 11.06
CA ARG A 47 3.87 -11.26 11.08
C ARG A 47 3.08 -11.35 12.38
N GLU A 48 3.64 -10.80 13.45
CA GLU A 48 2.94 -10.77 14.74
C GLU A 48 2.07 -9.52 14.89
N GLY A 49 1.98 -8.71 13.85
CA GLY A 49 1.14 -7.52 13.90
C GLY A 49 1.80 -6.30 14.54
N ARG A 50 3.11 -6.37 14.78
CA ARG A 50 3.80 -5.24 15.39
C ARG A 50 4.24 -4.27 14.30
N THR A 51 3.87 -3.02 14.46
CA THR A 51 4.26 -1.97 13.52
C THR A 51 5.71 -1.62 13.72
N TYR A 52 6.50 -1.69 12.63
CA TYR A 52 7.90 -1.31 12.72
C TYR A 52 8.22 -0.02 11.97
N GLU A 53 7.28 0.47 11.16
CA GLU A 53 7.45 1.73 10.46
C GLU A 53 6.11 2.25 10.00
N SER A 54 5.94 3.56 10.00
CA SER A 54 4.74 4.20 9.49
C SER A 54 5.14 5.50 8.84
N LEU A 55 4.74 5.73 7.60
CA LEU A 55 5.09 6.98 6.92
C LEU A 55 4.13 7.27 5.78
N GLY A 56 4.14 8.53 5.34
CA GLY A 56 3.32 8.95 4.22
C GLY A 56 3.96 8.60 2.90
N LEU A 57 3.19 8.01 2.01
CA LEU A 57 3.68 7.58 0.70
C LEU A 57 2.74 8.07 -0.39
N ARG A 58 3.31 8.37 -1.55
CA ARG A 58 2.51 8.76 -2.70
C ARG A 58 1.91 7.53 -3.37
N PRO A 59 0.81 7.71 -4.10
CA PRO A 59 0.20 6.56 -4.79
C PRO A 59 1.15 5.82 -5.73
N ASP A 60 2.12 6.53 -6.31
CA ASP A 60 3.04 5.90 -7.27
C ASP A 60 4.15 5.11 -6.57
N GLN A 61 4.16 5.09 -5.25
CA GLN A 61 5.15 4.32 -4.49
C GLN A 61 4.61 3.00 -3.99
N ILE A 62 3.31 2.76 -4.15
CA ILE A 62 2.67 1.58 -3.57
C ILE A 62 1.76 0.92 -4.59
N LEU A 63 1.57 -0.37 -4.39
CA LEU A 63 0.74 -1.22 -5.23
C LEU A 63 -0.29 -1.91 -4.36
N VAL A 64 -1.56 -1.77 -4.71
CA VAL A 64 -2.63 -2.43 -3.96
C VAL A 64 -2.59 -3.92 -4.23
N LEU A 65 -2.68 -4.71 -3.16
CA LEU A 65 -2.67 -6.16 -3.25
C LEU A 65 -4.08 -6.71 -3.09
N HIS A 66 -4.34 -7.82 -3.73
CA HIS A 66 -5.64 -8.45 -3.70
C HIS A 66 -5.49 -9.93 -3.36
N TYR A 67 -6.29 -10.38 -2.40
CA TYR A 67 -6.28 -11.79 -2.02
C TYR A 67 -7.21 -12.60 -2.92
N GLU A 68 -8.19 -11.94 -3.54
CA GLU A 68 -9.23 -12.62 -4.28
C GLU A 68 -9.35 -12.05 -5.67
N PRO A 69 -9.99 -12.75 -6.58
CA PRO A 69 -10.16 -12.24 -7.94
C PRO A 69 -10.87 -10.90 -7.94
N ILE A 70 -10.44 -10.03 -8.84
CA ILE A 70 -11.06 -8.72 -8.99
C ILE A 70 -12.25 -8.88 -9.92
N GLU A 71 -13.44 -8.70 -9.39
CA GLU A 71 -14.65 -8.97 -10.14
C GLU A 71 -14.80 -8.17 -11.40
N ALA A 72 -14.44 -6.91 -11.34
CA ALA A 72 -14.55 -6.05 -12.51
C ALA A 72 -13.70 -6.57 -13.66
N ASN A 73 -12.58 -7.19 -13.34
CA ASN A 73 -11.69 -7.71 -14.38
C ASN A 73 -12.20 -8.99 -15.00
N SER A 74 -12.94 -9.77 -14.25
CA SER A 74 -13.42 -11.03 -14.77
C SER A 74 -14.37 -10.82 -15.95
N LYS A 75 -14.98 -9.67 -16.03
CA LYS A 75 -15.88 -9.37 -17.12
C LYS A 75 -15.19 -9.04 -18.40
N LEU A 76 -13.92 -8.76 -18.33
CA LEU A 76 -13.14 -8.38 -19.50
C LEU A 76 -12.51 -9.58 -20.19
N ALA A 77 -12.53 -10.67 -19.53
CA ALA A 77 -11.89 -11.89 -20.06
C ALA A 77 -12.66 -12.46 -21.22
#